data_11abdb191f1a6f2949c35d7ec38d0aa8
#
_entry.id   11abdb191f1a6f2949c35d7ec38d0aa8
#
_cell.length_a   1.000
_cell.length_b   1.000
_cell.length_c   1.000
_cell.angle_alpha   90.00
_cell.angle_beta   90.00
_cell.angle_gamma   90.00
#
_symmetry.space_group_name_H-M   'P 1'
#
loop_
_entity.id
_entity.type
_entity.pdbx_description
1 polymer ?
#
loop_
_entity_poly.entity_id
_entity_poly.type
_entity_poly.pdbx_seq_one_letter_code
_entity_poly.pdbx_strand_id
1 'polypeptide(L)'
;IGQGSLGVMYGKHLADRLGKDAVFFLADEERVKRYRETELICNGEACRFTYRSPAEAVTADLLIFAVKIAGMAAAIETARPFVGEKTLLLSVLNGVSSEGMLEEAFGEEHVLYACVQGMDVGKLGNVVSYKNMGYIALGTKDKHRDERLSAVTDFLDAAGLAYQVPEDIVREQWSKLMLNTGVNQVTAVYKAPYGLVQKEGEARVMMIEAMKEVKKVASFQGVELTDGDIQYWLDLLATLNPEGRTSMCQDVMAGRKTEVELFSGTMIRLAREEGIRLPVNEFLYEAIKNMEEAATI
;
A
#
# COMPACT_ATOMS: atom_id res chain seq x y z
N ILE A 1 1.21 -12.52 2.29
CA ILE A 1 0.12 -12.52 3.27
C ILE A 1 -0.90 -11.45 2.93
N GLY A 2 -2.22 -11.77 2.94
CA GLY A 2 -3.30 -10.88 2.50
C GLY A 2 -3.82 -11.21 1.10
N GLN A 3 -5.12 -11.48 1.00
CA GLN A 3 -5.82 -11.84 -0.23
C GLN A 3 -6.70 -10.67 -0.75
N GLY A 4 -6.13 -9.45 -0.63
CA GLY A 4 -6.66 -8.23 -1.23
C GLY A 4 -6.40 -8.17 -2.75
N SER A 5 -6.69 -7.03 -3.37
CA SER A 5 -6.45 -6.82 -4.81
C SER A 5 -4.98 -7.03 -5.19
N LEU A 6 -4.05 -6.36 -4.48
CA LEU A 6 -2.61 -6.48 -4.71
C LEU A 6 -2.09 -7.89 -4.43
N GLY A 7 -2.51 -8.49 -3.30
CA GLY A 7 -2.07 -9.83 -2.95
C GLY A 7 -2.48 -10.89 -3.97
N VAL A 8 -3.71 -10.81 -4.50
CA VAL A 8 -4.18 -11.72 -5.55
C VAL A 8 -3.44 -11.46 -6.86
N MET A 9 -3.25 -10.21 -7.26
CA MET A 9 -2.51 -9.85 -8.46
C MET A 9 -1.07 -10.40 -8.45
N TYR A 10 -0.30 -10.08 -7.41
CA TYR A 10 1.07 -10.58 -7.29
C TYR A 10 1.12 -12.09 -7.07
N GLY A 11 0.23 -12.63 -6.21
CA GLY A 11 0.19 -14.06 -5.94
C GLY A 11 -0.11 -14.90 -7.20
N LYS A 12 -1.05 -14.44 -8.05
CA LYS A 12 -1.35 -15.11 -9.34
C LYS A 12 -0.14 -15.06 -10.26
N HIS A 13 0.46 -13.88 -10.43
CA HIS A 13 1.63 -13.72 -11.29
C HIS A 13 2.80 -14.60 -10.82
N LEU A 14 3.11 -14.58 -9.53
CA LEU A 14 4.19 -15.38 -8.95
C LEU A 14 3.91 -16.89 -9.07
N ALA A 15 2.68 -17.34 -8.78
CA ALA A 15 2.31 -18.74 -8.89
C ALA A 15 2.39 -19.26 -10.34
N ASP A 16 2.01 -18.42 -11.31
CA ASP A 16 2.10 -18.76 -12.73
C ASP A 16 3.56 -18.85 -13.23
N ARG A 17 4.45 -18.04 -12.68
CA ARG A 17 5.87 -17.97 -13.07
C ARG A 17 6.75 -18.99 -12.36
N LEU A 18 6.53 -19.18 -11.06
CA LEU A 18 7.42 -19.97 -10.20
C LEU A 18 6.81 -21.34 -9.84
N GLY A 19 5.55 -21.53 -10.15
CA GLY A 19 4.81 -22.74 -9.79
C GLY A 19 4.11 -22.62 -8.42
N LYS A 20 3.02 -23.35 -8.29
CA LYS A 20 2.14 -23.33 -7.12
C LYS A 20 2.80 -23.83 -5.82
N ASP A 21 3.90 -24.58 -5.93
CA ASP A 21 4.60 -25.14 -4.78
C ASP A 21 5.63 -24.16 -4.19
N ALA A 22 6.04 -23.16 -4.97
CA ALA A 22 6.94 -22.09 -4.53
C ALA A 22 6.19 -20.90 -3.90
N VAL A 23 4.88 -20.77 -4.14
CA VAL A 23 4.08 -19.61 -3.72
C VAL A 23 2.86 -20.06 -2.92
N PHE A 24 2.70 -19.52 -1.72
CA PHE A 24 1.56 -19.82 -0.87
C PHE A 24 1.07 -18.58 -0.12
N PHE A 25 -0.23 -18.56 0.16
CA PHE A 25 -0.84 -17.51 0.97
C PHE A 25 -0.88 -17.94 2.44
N LEU A 26 -0.53 -17.02 3.33
CA LEU A 26 -0.62 -17.21 4.77
C LEU A 26 -1.90 -16.58 5.31
N ALA A 27 -2.58 -17.31 6.16
CA ALA A 27 -3.71 -16.83 6.95
C ALA A 27 -3.89 -17.70 8.20
N ASP A 28 -4.71 -17.24 9.15
CA ASP A 28 -5.18 -18.09 10.24
C ASP A 28 -5.97 -19.29 9.70
N GLU A 29 -6.14 -20.32 10.54
CA GLU A 29 -6.79 -21.58 10.16
C GLU A 29 -8.22 -21.39 9.62
N GLU A 30 -8.97 -20.48 10.23
CA GLU A 30 -10.36 -20.21 9.83
C GLU A 30 -10.42 -19.57 8.44
N ARG A 31 -9.53 -18.58 8.18
CA ARG A 31 -9.41 -17.98 6.86
C ARG A 31 -8.89 -18.95 5.82
N VAL A 32 -7.90 -19.79 6.15
CA VAL A 32 -7.39 -20.83 5.24
C VAL A 32 -8.51 -21.76 4.81
N LYS A 33 -9.35 -22.23 5.76
CA LYS A 33 -10.50 -23.08 5.45
C LYS A 33 -11.45 -22.37 4.46
N ARG A 34 -11.83 -21.14 4.76
CA ARG A 34 -12.70 -20.34 3.90
C ARG A 34 -12.09 -20.08 2.51
N TYR A 35 -10.80 -19.80 2.44
CA TYR A 35 -10.11 -19.51 1.17
C TYR A 35 -10.02 -20.76 0.28
N ARG A 36 -9.86 -21.96 0.87
CA ARG A 36 -9.89 -23.23 0.12
C ARG A 36 -11.26 -23.53 -0.49
N GLU A 37 -12.33 -23.03 0.11
CA GLU A 37 -13.72 -23.19 -0.35
C GLU A 37 -14.17 -22.06 -1.31
N THR A 38 -13.40 -20.98 -1.42
CA THR A 38 -13.79 -19.79 -2.17
C THR A 38 -13.03 -19.75 -3.51
N GLU A 39 -13.74 -19.80 -4.62
CA GLU A 39 -13.15 -19.58 -5.92
C GLU A 39 -12.81 -18.09 -6.10
N LEU A 40 -11.58 -17.81 -6.46
CA LEU A 40 -11.10 -16.48 -6.84
C LEU A 40 -10.86 -16.44 -8.34
N ILE A 41 -11.26 -15.34 -8.97
CA ILE A 41 -11.05 -15.07 -10.38
C ILE A 41 -10.13 -13.86 -10.51
N CYS A 42 -9.10 -13.97 -11.34
CA CYS A 42 -8.18 -12.88 -11.64
C CYS A 42 -8.07 -12.73 -13.16
N ASN A 43 -8.45 -11.57 -13.69
CA ASN A 43 -8.51 -11.30 -15.13
C ASN A 43 -9.25 -12.38 -15.94
N GLY A 44 -10.36 -12.90 -15.39
CA GLY A 44 -11.20 -13.91 -16.02
C GLY A 44 -10.72 -15.36 -15.83
N GLU A 45 -9.59 -15.59 -15.17
CA GLU A 45 -9.05 -16.92 -14.90
C GLU A 45 -9.21 -17.30 -13.43
N ALA A 46 -9.55 -18.56 -13.16
CA ALA A 46 -9.63 -19.09 -11.80
C ALA A 46 -8.23 -19.18 -11.17
N CYS A 47 -8.07 -18.62 -9.98
CA CYS A 47 -6.84 -18.68 -9.22
C CYS A 47 -6.77 -19.99 -8.42
N ARG A 48 -5.65 -20.70 -8.54
CA ARG A 48 -5.38 -21.91 -7.77
C ARG A 48 -4.19 -21.67 -6.87
N PHE A 49 -4.47 -21.20 -5.65
CA PHE A 49 -3.44 -20.90 -4.67
C PHE A 49 -3.24 -22.03 -3.66
N THR A 50 -2.00 -22.17 -3.21
CA THR A 50 -1.67 -22.94 -2.00
C THR A 50 -1.87 -22.03 -0.80
N TYR A 51 -2.49 -22.56 0.26
CA TYR A 51 -2.75 -21.84 1.51
C TYR A 51 -2.11 -22.58 2.67
N ARG A 52 -1.49 -21.84 3.58
CA ARG A 52 -0.89 -22.37 4.80
C ARG A 52 -1.36 -21.59 6.03
N SER A 53 -1.63 -22.30 7.10
CA SER A 53 -1.84 -21.74 8.42
C SER A 53 -0.55 -21.83 9.27
N PRO A 54 -0.47 -21.16 10.42
CA PRO A 54 0.66 -21.29 11.34
C PRO A 54 0.99 -22.74 11.72
N ALA A 55 0.00 -23.64 11.75
CA ALA A 55 0.23 -25.06 12.03
C ALA A 55 0.96 -25.80 10.88
N GLU A 56 0.94 -25.24 9.68
CA GLU A 56 1.58 -25.76 8.46
C GLU A 56 2.84 -24.97 8.08
N ALA A 57 3.49 -24.34 9.08
CA ALA A 57 4.60 -23.42 8.85
C ALA A 57 5.81 -24.11 8.21
N VAL A 58 6.40 -23.39 7.27
CA VAL A 58 7.71 -23.66 6.67
C VAL A 58 8.44 -22.32 6.60
N THR A 59 9.75 -22.32 6.76
CA THR A 59 10.53 -21.09 6.59
C THR A 59 10.37 -20.56 5.17
N ALA A 60 9.99 -19.30 5.06
CA ALA A 60 9.88 -18.62 3.77
C ALA A 60 11.18 -17.85 3.46
N ASP A 61 11.54 -17.77 2.19
CA ASP A 61 12.65 -16.90 1.75
C ASP A 61 12.21 -15.44 1.72
N LEU A 62 10.99 -15.18 1.22
CA LEU A 62 10.40 -13.84 1.12
C LEU A 62 8.94 -13.86 1.56
N LEU A 63 8.54 -12.96 2.45
CA LEU A 63 7.15 -12.70 2.81
C LEU A 63 6.73 -11.31 2.32
N ILE A 64 5.68 -11.29 1.50
CA ILE A 64 5.09 -10.04 0.99
C ILE A 64 3.78 -9.78 1.76
N PHE A 65 3.73 -8.66 2.47
CA PHE A 65 2.56 -8.18 3.19
C PHE A 65 1.70 -7.31 2.27
N ALA A 66 0.47 -7.77 2.01
CA ALA A 66 -0.52 -7.11 1.14
C ALA A 66 -1.89 -7.02 1.84
N VAL A 67 -1.89 -6.76 3.13
CA VAL A 67 -3.09 -6.59 3.96
C VAL A 67 -3.51 -5.11 4.03
N LYS A 68 -4.67 -4.80 4.58
CA LYS A 68 -4.98 -3.44 5.06
C LYS A 68 -4.33 -3.23 6.43
N ILE A 69 -3.99 -1.98 6.78
CA ILE A 69 -3.28 -1.67 8.06
C ILE A 69 -4.00 -2.22 9.29
N ALA A 70 -5.33 -2.20 9.31
CA ALA A 70 -6.11 -2.77 10.39
C ALA A 70 -5.90 -4.28 10.61
N GLY A 71 -5.39 -4.97 9.59
CA GLY A 71 -5.04 -6.40 9.66
C GLY A 71 -3.56 -6.66 9.91
N MET A 72 -2.71 -5.61 10.04
CA MET A 72 -1.26 -5.76 10.07
C MET A 72 -0.78 -6.54 11.30
N ALA A 73 -1.29 -6.22 12.49
CA ALA A 73 -0.92 -6.92 13.73
C ALA A 73 -1.24 -8.42 13.66
N ALA A 74 -2.43 -8.78 13.17
CA ALA A 74 -2.80 -10.19 12.98
C ALA A 74 -1.95 -10.88 11.89
N ALA A 75 -1.57 -10.15 10.84
CA ALA A 75 -0.70 -10.66 9.79
C ALA A 75 0.71 -10.94 10.31
N ILE A 76 1.26 -10.07 11.16
CA ILE A 76 2.54 -10.24 11.84
C ILE A 76 2.52 -11.53 12.68
N GLU A 77 1.52 -11.71 13.54
CA GLU A 77 1.41 -12.90 14.37
C GLU A 77 1.27 -14.20 13.52
N THR A 78 0.50 -14.13 12.43
CA THR A 78 0.38 -15.24 11.49
C THR A 78 1.70 -15.57 10.79
N ALA A 79 2.52 -14.55 10.51
CA ALA A 79 3.79 -14.70 9.81
C ALA A 79 4.92 -15.28 10.69
N ARG A 80 4.89 -15.06 12.03
CA ARG A 80 6.00 -15.45 12.95
C ARG A 80 6.57 -16.85 12.72
N PRO A 81 5.77 -17.93 12.61
CA PRO A 81 6.32 -19.28 12.43
C PRO A 81 6.99 -19.50 11.07
N PHE A 82 6.82 -18.58 10.12
CA PHE A 82 7.39 -18.68 8.77
C PHE A 82 8.66 -17.86 8.60
N VAL A 83 9.01 -17.03 9.60
CA VAL A 83 10.21 -16.20 9.57
C VAL A 83 11.38 -16.93 10.20
N GLY A 84 12.41 -17.20 9.42
CA GLY A 84 13.69 -17.73 9.85
C GLY A 84 14.79 -16.68 9.70
N GLU A 85 16.00 -17.03 10.06
CA GLU A 85 17.18 -16.14 10.10
C GLU A 85 17.43 -15.36 8.78
N LYS A 86 17.08 -15.96 7.63
CA LYS A 86 17.32 -15.35 6.29
C LYS A 86 16.05 -14.88 5.59
N THR A 87 14.90 -14.99 6.26
CA THR A 87 13.64 -14.56 5.65
C THR A 87 13.63 -13.05 5.44
N LEU A 88 13.30 -12.59 4.23
CA LEU A 88 13.12 -11.18 3.94
C LEU A 88 11.65 -10.80 3.95
N LEU A 89 11.36 -9.58 4.39
CA LEU A 89 10.01 -9.06 4.55
C LEU A 89 9.85 -7.82 3.66
N LEU A 90 8.78 -7.81 2.89
CA LEU A 90 8.42 -6.70 2.01
C LEU A 90 6.97 -6.31 2.26
N SER A 91 6.72 -5.03 2.54
CA SER A 91 5.36 -4.50 2.60
C SER A 91 4.99 -3.79 1.30
N VAL A 92 3.82 -4.11 0.75
CA VAL A 92 3.24 -3.40 -0.39
C VAL A 92 2.03 -2.56 0.03
N LEU A 93 1.90 -2.26 1.31
CA LEU A 93 0.87 -1.39 1.85
C LEU A 93 1.11 0.07 1.40
N ASN A 94 0.05 0.85 1.41
CA ASN A 94 0.17 2.29 1.32
C ASN A 94 0.66 2.89 2.64
N GLY A 95 1.17 4.12 2.61
CA GLY A 95 1.66 4.80 3.81
C GLY A 95 3.14 4.54 4.08
N VAL A 96 3.57 4.81 5.31
CA VAL A 96 4.97 4.77 5.77
C VAL A 96 5.11 4.08 7.13
N SER A 97 4.09 3.35 7.57
CA SER A 97 4.04 2.82 8.94
C SER A 97 4.30 1.31 9.00
N SER A 98 4.08 0.59 7.91
CA SER A 98 4.11 -0.88 7.91
C SER A 98 5.49 -1.45 8.14
N GLU A 99 6.52 -0.81 7.60
CA GLU A 99 7.90 -1.24 7.73
C GLU A 99 8.38 -1.15 9.18
N GLY A 100 8.08 -0.04 9.86
CA GLY A 100 8.39 0.10 11.29
C GLY A 100 7.72 -0.96 12.16
N MET A 101 6.48 -1.35 11.84
CA MET A 101 5.80 -2.46 12.53
C MET A 101 6.48 -3.81 12.27
N LEU A 102 7.02 -4.02 11.07
CA LEU A 102 7.78 -5.22 10.73
C LEU A 102 9.15 -5.22 11.41
N GLU A 103 9.84 -4.09 11.43
CA GLU A 103 11.12 -3.92 12.15
C GLU A 103 10.97 -4.21 13.65
N GLU A 104 9.93 -3.67 14.28
CA GLU A 104 9.64 -3.92 15.70
C GLU A 104 9.35 -5.41 15.99
N ALA A 105 8.69 -6.10 15.06
CA ALA A 105 8.25 -7.48 15.26
C ALA A 105 9.32 -8.52 14.94
N PHE A 106 10.22 -8.25 13.98
CA PHE A 106 11.13 -9.24 13.40
C PHE A 106 12.60 -8.81 13.34
N GLY A 107 12.89 -7.52 13.51
CA GLY A 107 14.23 -6.94 13.36
C GLY A 107 14.44 -6.23 12.02
N GLU A 108 15.27 -5.20 12.02
CA GLU A 108 15.58 -4.37 10.83
C GLU A 108 16.28 -5.18 9.73
N GLU A 109 17.03 -6.21 10.11
CA GLU A 109 17.77 -7.09 9.21
C GLU A 109 16.87 -7.89 8.27
N HIS A 110 15.60 -8.06 8.61
CA HIS A 110 14.63 -8.76 7.79
C HIS A 110 13.90 -7.84 6.80
N VAL A 111 13.86 -6.54 7.04
CA VAL A 111 12.93 -5.63 6.35
C VAL A 111 13.59 -4.89 5.20
N LEU A 112 12.98 -4.94 4.03
CA LEU A 112 13.21 -4.00 2.93
C LEU A 112 12.02 -3.06 2.82
N TYR A 113 12.31 -1.80 2.58
CA TYR A 113 11.31 -0.77 2.35
C TYR A 113 10.80 -0.83 0.92
N ALA A 114 9.49 -0.70 0.74
CA ALA A 114 8.92 -0.71 -0.60
C ALA A 114 7.66 0.13 -0.72
N CYS A 115 7.37 0.57 -1.92
CA CYS A 115 6.06 1.08 -2.30
C CYS A 115 5.72 0.66 -3.73
N VAL A 116 4.43 0.46 -4.02
CA VAL A 116 3.97 0.02 -5.33
C VAL A 116 3.25 1.16 -6.04
N GLN A 117 3.54 1.35 -7.33
CA GLN A 117 3.03 2.47 -8.12
C GLN A 117 2.58 2.03 -9.51
N GLY A 118 1.71 2.82 -10.14
CA GLY A 118 1.28 2.63 -11.54
C GLY A 118 0.32 1.46 -11.79
N MET A 119 -0.16 0.78 -10.72
CA MET A 119 -1.15 -0.29 -10.87
C MET A 119 -2.58 0.27 -10.95
N ASP A 120 -3.44 -0.48 -11.62
CA ASP A 120 -4.88 -0.17 -11.73
C ASP A 120 -5.77 -1.31 -11.21
N VAL A 121 -5.25 -2.10 -10.28
CA VAL A 121 -5.91 -3.29 -9.76
C VAL A 121 -7.15 -2.96 -8.92
N GLY A 122 -8.26 -3.63 -9.23
CA GLY A 122 -9.51 -3.57 -8.46
C GLY A 122 -9.99 -4.95 -8.03
N LYS A 123 -10.76 -4.99 -6.94
CA LYS A 123 -11.41 -6.22 -6.45
C LYS A 123 -12.88 -5.96 -6.15
N LEU A 124 -13.75 -6.77 -6.75
CA LEU A 124 -15.19 -6.79 -6.48
C LEU A 124 -15.61 -8.21 -6.12
N GLY A 125 -16.03 -8.41 -4.88
CA GLY A 125 -16.27 -9.76 -4.36
C GLY A 125 -15.03 -10.65 -4.49
N ASN A 126 -15.16 -11.75 -5.24
CA ASN A 126 -14.08 -12.69 -5.49
C ASN A 126 -13.38 -12.48 -6.85
N VAL A 127 -13.69 -11.38 -7.55
CA VAL A 127 -13.10 -11.07 -8.85
C VAL A 127 -12.10 -9.94 -8.70
N VAL A 128 -10.87 -10.20 -9.13
CA VAL A 128 -9.79 -9.20 -9.24
C VAL A 128 -9.54 -8.93 -10.71
N SER A 129 -9.41 -7.68 -11.07
CA SER A 129 -9.08 -7.25 -12.42
C SER A 129 -8.05 -6.13 -12.42
N TYR A 130 -7.15 -6.17 -13.39
CA TYR A 130 -6.14 -5.15 -13.65
C TYR A 130 -5.71 -5.17 -15.12
N LYS A 131 -5.20 -4.06 -15.60
CA LYS A 131 -4.51 -3.95 -16.89
C LYS A 131 -3.01 -3.73 -16.68
N ASN A 132 -2.68 -2.92 -15.67
CA ASN A 132 -1.30 -2.60 -15.30
C ASN A 132 -0.99 -3.15 -13.91
N MET A 133 0.12 -3.88 -13.80
CA MET A 133 0.67 -4.32 -12.53
C MET A 133 1.49 -3.23 -11.83
N GLY A 134 1.85 -2.17 -12.57
CA GLY A 134 2.75 -1.15 -12.06
C GLY A 134 4.16 -1.67 -11.83
N TYR A 135 4.84 -1.08 -10.87
CA TYR A 135 6.17 -1.50 -10.44
C TYR A 135 6.31 -1.40 -8.91
N ILE A 136 7.31 -2.12 -8.40
CA ILE A 136 7.69 -2.09 -6.98
C ILE A 136 8.93 -1.20 -6.86
N ALA A 137 8.83 -0.04 -6.22
CA ALA A 137 10.01 0.68 -5.77
C ALA A 137 10.46 0.05 -4.44
N LEU A 138 11.73 -0.32 -4.32
CA LEU A 138 12.26 -0.95 -3.11
C LEU A 138 13.69 -0.51 -2.82
N GLY A 139 14.10 -0.64 -1.55
CA GLY A 139 15.43 -0.27 -1.10
C GLY A 139 15.64 -0.56 0.38
N THR A 140 16.83 -0.25 0.87
CA THR A 140 17.17 -0.26 2.28
C THR A 140 16.91 1.11 2.90
N LYS A 141 16.57 1.15 4.17
CA LYS A 141 16.34 2.39 4.93
C LYS A 141 17.56 3.31 4.96
N ASP A 142 18.73 2.72 5.04
CA ASP A 142 20.04 3.38 5.12
C ASP A 142 20.64 3.73 3.75
N LYS A 143 19.89 3.48 2.66
CA LYS A 143 20.28 3.75 1.25
C LYS A 143 21.45 2.92 0.73
N HIS A 144 21.87 1.89 1.46
CA HIS A 144 22.94 1.00 1.02
C HIS A 144 22.39 -0.15 0.17
N ARG A 145 23.10 -0.48 -0.90
CA ARG A 145 22.80 -1.68 -1.68
C ARG A 145 23.52 -2.86 -1.05
N ASP A 146 22.78 -3.65 -0.30
CA ASP A 146 23.28 -4.84 0.39
C ASP A 146 22.84 -6.14 -0.30
N GLU A 147 23.22 -7.28 0.28
CA GLU A 147 22.88 -8.61 -0.23
C GLU A 147 21.37 -8.89 -0.17
N ARG A 148 20.65 -8.31 0.80
CA ARG A 148 19.20 -8.45 0.95
C ARG A 148 18.47 -7.83 -0.25
N LEU A 149 18.86 -6.60 -0.60
CA LEU A 149 18.30 -5.89 -1.75
C LEU A 149 18.61 -6.64 -3.05
N SER A 150 19.85 -7.14 -3.19
CA SER A 150 20.26 -7.91 -4.37
C SER A 150 19.45 -9.19 -4.50
N ALA A 151 19.25 -9.94 -3.41
CA ALA A 151 18.46 -11.17 -3.41
C ALA A 151 17.00 -10.92 -3.84
N VAL A 152 16.38 -9.83 -3.38
CA VAL A 152 15.00 -9.51 -3.77
C VAL A 152 14.92 -9.00 -5.21
N THR A 153 15.87 -8.20 -5.69
CA THR A 153 15.89 -7.76 -7.10
C THR A 153 16.11 -8.92 -8.06
N ASP A 154 17.01 -9.85 -7.74
CA ASP A 154 17.22 -11.07 -8.53
C ASP A 154 15.94 -11.94 -8.58
N PHE A 155 15.23 -12.03 -7.45
CA PHE A 155 13.92 -12.70 -7.41
C PHE A 155 12.89 -12.00 -8.28
N LEU A 156 12.78 -10.66 -8.23
CA LEU A 156 11.84 -9.89 -9.04
C LEU A 156 12.14 -10.03 -10.54
N ASP A 157 13.42 -10.03 -10.92
CA ASP A 157 13.87 -10.29 -12.29
C ASP A 157 13.46 -11.70 -12.77
N ALA A 158 13.73 -12.71 -11.96
CA ALA A 158 13.33 -14.10 -12.26
C ALA A 158 11.81 -14.26 -12.36
N ALA A 159 11.06 -13.53 -11.52
CA ALA A 159 9.61 -13.50 -11.57
C ALA A 159 9.04 -12.64 -12.71
N GLY A 160 9.85 -11.81 -13.36
CA GLY A 160 9.41 -10.88 -14.40
C GLY A 160 8.50 -9.77 -13.85
N LEU A 161 8.74 -9.32 -12.62
CA LEU A 161 8.06 -8.19 -11.98
C LEU A 161 8.86 -6.92 -12.18
N ALA A 162 8.20 -5.87 -12.67
CA ALA A 162 8.84 -4.58 -12.84
C ALA A 162 9.15 -3.96 -11.46
N TYR A 163 10.38 -3.45 -11.32
CA TYR A 163 10.80 -2.77 -10.10
C TYR A 163 11.73 -1.59 -10.38
N GLN A 164 11.92 -0.75 -9.38
CA GLN A 164 12.90 0.33 -9.36
C GLN A 164 13.62 0.34 -8.01
N VAL A 165 14.90 0.72 -8.03
CA VAL A 165 15.70 0.92 -6.81
C VAL A 165 16.06 2.41 -6.76
N PRO A 166 15.20 3.25 -6.15
CA PRO A 166 15.48 4.67 -6.00
C PRO A 166 16.69 4.88 -5.08
N GLU A 167 17.32 6.04 -5.17
CA GLU A 167 18.43 6.43 -4.27
C GLU A 167 17.97 6.48 -2.80
N ASP A 168 16.73 6.88 -2.56
CA ASP A 168 16.13 7.01 -1.24
C ASP A 168 14.69 6.48 -1.26
N ILE A 169 14.51 5.23 -0.84
CA ILE A 169 13.19 4.58 -0.81
C ILE A 169 12.28 5.22 0.24
N VAL A 170 12.81 5.69 1.37
CA VAL A 170 12.02 6.34 2.41
C VAL A 170 11.43 7.63 1.86
N ARG A 171 12.24 8.43 1.16
CA ARG A 171 11.77 9.64 0.49
C ARG A 171 10.71 9.33 -0.58
N GLU A 172 10.89 8.25 -1.32
CA GLU A 172 9.92 7.79 -2.34
C GLU A 172 8.57 7.44 -1.70
N GLN A 173 8.58 6.71 -0.58
CA GLN A 173 7.36 6.39 0.17
C GLN A 173 6.64 7.65 0.67
N TRP A 174 7.39 8.61 1.22
CA TRP A 174 6.82 9.88 1.69
C TRP A 174 6.28 10.74 0.54
N SER A 175 6.96 10.77 -0.59
CA SER A 175 6.48 11.46 -1.78
C SER A 175 5.17 10.86 -2.29
N LYS A 176 5.08 9.52 -2.36
CA LYS A 176 3.83 8.83 -2.69
C LYS A 176 2.73 9.06 -1.64
N LEU A 177 3.07 9.06 -0.34
CA LEU A 177 2.13 9.36 0.73
C LEU A 177 1.56 10.77 0.57
N MET A 178 2.39 11.74 0.20
CA MET A 178 1.97 13.13 -0.06
C MET A 178 0.91 13.17 -1.18
N LEU A 179 1.15 12.48 -2.31
CA LEU A 179 0.15 12.35 -3.37
C LEU A 179 -1.15 11.74 -2.84
N ASN A 180 -1.05 10.59 -2.18
CA ASN A 180 -2.23 9.85 -1.71
C ASN A 180 -3.03 10.68 -0.69
N THR A 181 -2.36 11.36 0.22
CA THR A 181 -2.99 12.19 1.24
C THR A 181 -3.74 13.36 0.61
N GLY A 182 -3.21 13.97 -0.43
CA GLY A 182 -3.90 15.04 -1.15
C GLY A 182 -5.05 14.49 -2.01
N VAL A 183 -4.71 13.67 -3.00
CA VAL A 183 -5.62 13.27 -4.07
C VAL A 183 -6.70 12.32 -3.59
N ASN A 184 -6.32 11.25 -2.87
CA ASN A 184 -7.27 10.21 -2.51
C ASN A 184 -8.34 10.75 -1.56
N GLN A 185 -7.94 11.56 -0.58
CA GLN A 185 -8.88 12.09 0.39
C GLN A 185 -9.82 13.14 -0.20
N VAL A 186 -9.29 14.08 -0.99
CA VAL A 186 -10.12 15.11 -1.63
C VAL A 186 -11.12 14.47 -2.60
N THR A 187 -10.66 13.56 -3.46
CA THR A 187 -11.59 12.87 -4.39
C THR A 187 -12.62 12.00 -3.66
N ALA A 188 -12.27 11.43 -2.51
CA ALA A 188 -13.21 10.67 -1.68
C ALA A 188 -14.28 11.56 -1.04
N VAL A 189 -13.89 12.70 -0.44
CA VAL A 189 -14.82 13.66 0.18
C VAL A 189 -15.83 14.18 -0.83
N TYR A 190 -15.37 14.54 -2.03
CA TYR A 190 -16.25 15.00 -3.11
C TYR A 190 -16.92 13.86 -3.91
N LYS A 191 -16.60 12.58 -3.65
CA LYS A 191 -17.05 11.42 -4.43
C LYS A 191 -16.83 11.59 -5.92
N ALA A 192 -15.71 12.20 -6.31
CA ALA A 192 -15.43 12.69 -7.65
C ALA A 192 -14.25 11.97 -8.32
N PRO A 193 -14.19 11.94 -9.67
CA PRO A 193 -13.04 11.43 -10.41
C PRO A 193 -11.86 12.41 -10.40
N TYR A 194 -10.71 11.99 -10.97
CA TYR A 194 -9.50 12.83 -11.08
C TYR A 194 -9.75 14.19 -11.74
N GLY A 195 -10.70 14.26 -12.68
CA GLY A 195 -11.04 15.51 -13.38
C GLY A 195 -11.41 16.68 -12.46
N LEU A 196 -11.87 16.39 -11.22
CA LEU A 196 -12.14 17.43 -10.23
C LEU A 196 -10.87 18.18 -9.81
N VAL A 197 -9.80 17.44 -9.51
CA VAL A 197 -8.54 17.99 -8.98
C VAL A 197 -7.55 18.36 -10.10
N GLN A 198 -7.81 17.95 -11.34
CA GLN A 198 -7.06 18.37 -12.51
C GLN A 198 -7.39 19.79 -12.93
N LYS A 199 -8.60 20.27 -12.62
CA LYS A 199 -9.06 21.62 -12.95
C LYS A 199 -8.77 22.59 -11.82
N GLU A 200 -8.57 23.86 -12.17
CA GLU A 200 -8.51 24.95 -11.18
C GLU A 200 -9.82 25.01 -10.38
N GLY A 201 -9.70 25.24 -9.07
CA GLY A 201 -10.84 25.31 -8.17
C GLY A 201 -10.50 24.93 -6.73
N GLU A 202 -11.50 25.00 -5.85
CA GLU A 202 -11.33 24.77 -4.40
C GLU A 202 -10.79 23.38 -4.07
N ALA A 203 -11.25 22.35 -4.79
CA ALA A 203 -10.78 20.98 -4.56
C ALA A 203 -9.28 20.82 -4.89
N ARG A 204 -8.80 21.45 -5.98
CA ARG A 204 -7.37 21.45 -6.31
C ARG A 204 -6.55 22.21 -5.27
N VAL A 205 -7.03 23.35 -4.80
CA VAL A 205 -6.37 24.11 -3.73
C VAL A 205 -6.29 23.27 -2.45
N MET A 206 -7.39 22.67 -2.03
CA MET A 206 -7.44 21.79 -0.85
C MET A 206 -6.46 20.61 -0.96
N MET A 207 -6.38 19.98 -2.13
CA MET A 207 -5.43 18.92 -2.42
C MET A 207 -3.98 19.39 -2.23
N ILE A 208 -3.62 20.54 -2.81
CA ILE A 208 -2.27 21.10 -2.72
C ILE A 208 -1.93 21.47 -1.27
N GLU A 209 -2.86 22.08 -0.55
CA GLU A 209 -2.65 22.42 0.87
C GLU A 209 -2.47 21.15 1.74
N ALA A 210 -3.26 20.08 1.51
CA ALA A 210 -3.04 18.80 2.18
C ALA A 210 -1.65 18.23 1.88
N MET A 211 -1.17 18.32 0.64
CA MET A 211 0.19 17.89 0.25
C MET A 211 1.28 18.73 0.94
N LYS A 212 1.09 20.04 1.08
CA LYS A 212 2.01 20.94 1.81
C LYS A 212 2.09 20.59 3.29
N GLU A 213 0.99 20.21 3.91
CA GLU A 213 0.97 19.72 5.28
C GLU A 213 1.78 18.43 5.43
N VAL A 214 1.66 17.48 4.49
CA VAL A 214 2.52 16.26 4.48
C VAL A 214 3.99 16.62 4.32
N LYS A 215 4.33 17.53 3.40
CA LYS A 215 5.72 18.03 3.24
C LYS A 215 6.27 18.57 4.55
N LYS A 216 5.46 19.33 5.30
CA LYS A 216 5.84 19.87 6.61
C LYS A 216 6.09 18.75 7.63
N VAL A 217 5.22 17.74 7.74
CA VAL A 217 5.40 16.61 8.66
C VAL A 217 6.63 15.80 8.28
N ALA A 218 6.83 15.54 6.98
CA ALA A 218 7.99 14.81 6.48
C ALA A 218 9.32 15.41 6.97
N SER A 219 9.44 16.74 7.00
CA SER A 219 10.67 17.42 7.45
C SER A 219 11.02 17.13 8.91
N PHE A 220 10.04 16.95 9.79
CA PHE A 220 10.27 16.54 11.19
C PHE A 220 10.68 15.06 11.30
N GLN A 221 10.37 14.26 10.30
CA GLN A 221 10.79 12.86 10.21
C GLN A 221 12.12 12.69 9.44
N GLY A 222 12.84 13.78 9.22
CA GLY A 222 14.13 13.76 8.51
C GLY A 222 14.03 13.52 6.99
N VAL A 223 12.83 13.66 6.42
CA VAL A 223 12.60 13.47 4.99
C VAL A 223 12.34 14.81 4.31
N GLU A 224 13.20 15.16 3.37
CA GLU A 224 13.09 16.42 2.63
C GLU A 224 12.23 16.23 1.37
N LEU A 225 10.99 16.74 1.43
CA LEU A 225 10.13 16.93 0.27
C LEU A 225 10.12 18.40 -0.14
N THR A 226 10.03 18.66 -1.43
CA THR A 226 10.13 20.00 -2.02
C THR A 226 8.82 20.41 -2.71
N ASP A 227 8.71 21.66 -3.12
CA ASP A 227 7.62 22.10 -4.01
C ASP A 227 7.72 21.48 -5.41
N GLY A 228 8.94 21.06 -5.80
CA GLY A 228 9.14 20.27 -7.01
C GLY A 228 8.46 18.91 -6.97
N ASP A 229 8.39 18.27 -5.79
CA ASP A 229 7.66 17.00 -5.63
C ASP A 229 6.15 17.21 -5.77
N ILE A 230 5.62 18.30 -5.23
CA ILE A 230 4.21 18.67 -5.44
C ILE A 230 3.95 18.89 -6.93
N GLN A 231 4.81 19.64 -7.61
CA GLN A 231 4.66 19.92 -9.04
C GLN A 231 4.75 18.63 -9.88
N TYR A 232 5.70 17.74 -9.57
CA TYR A 232 5.81 16.43 -10.22
C TYR A 232 4.48 15.65 -10.16
N TRP A 233 3.86 15.59 -8.97
CA TRP A 233 2.59 14.90 -8.81
C TRP A 233 1.43 15.60 -9.52
N LEU A 234 1.42 16.93 -9.57
CA LEU A 234 0.42 17.68 -10.33
C LEU A 234 0.53 17.41 -11.83
N ASP A 235 1.75 17.36 -12.36
CA ASP A 235 2.01 17.06 -13.76
C ASP A 235 1.59 15.62 -14.10
N LEU A 236 1.92 14.66 -13.25
CA LEU A 236 1.50 13.28 -13.41
C LEU A 236 -0.03 13.16 -13.36
N LEU A 237 -0.70 13.79 -12.40
CA LEU A 237 -2.15 13.80 -12.30
C LEU A 237 -2.82 14.35 -13.57
N ALA A 238 -2.24 15.36 -14.20
CA ALA A 238 -2.75 15.95 -15.43
C ALA A 238 -2.76 14.94 -16.60
N THR A 239 -1.94 13.89 -16.56
CA THR A 239 -1.90 12.84 -17.60
C THR A 239 -2.92 11.73 -17.38
N LEU A 240 -3.51 11.61 -16.19
CA LEU A 240 -4.45 10.55 -15.87
C LEU A 240 -5.81 10.76 -16.53
N ASN A 241 -6.52 9.65 -16.77
CA ASN A 241 -7.89 9.72 -17.28
C ASN A 241 -8.78 10.52 -16.31
N PRO A 242 -9.39 11.64 -16.74
CA PRO A 242 -10.23 12.47 -15.89
C PRO A 242 -11.39 11.73 -15.23
N GLU A 243 -11.92 10.68 -15.87
CA GLU A 243 -13.03 9.86 -15.34
C GLU A 243 -12.55 8.76 -14.38
N GLY A 244 -11.24 8.57 -14.25
CA GLY A 244 -10.65 7.63 -13.31
C GLY A 244 -10.90 8.05 -11.85
N ARG A 245 -10.92 7.10 -10.94
CA ARG A 245 -11.18 7.31 -9.51
C ARG A 245 -10.10 6.70 -8.67
N THR A 246 -9.72 7.39 -7.59
CA THR A 246 -8.81 6.85 -6.58
C THR A 246 -9.44 5.65 -5.86
N SER A 247 -8.59 4.79 -5.28
CA SER A 247 -9.04 3.65 -4.46
C SER A 247 -9.93 4.08 -3.30
N MET A 248 -9.56 5.16 -2.61
CA MET A 248 -10.33 5.70 -1.49
C MET A 248 -11.70 6.23 -1.94
N CYS A 249 -11.77 6.93 -3.07
CA CYS A 249 -13.05 7.34 -3.65
C CYS A 249 -13.94 6.14 -3.97
N GLN A 250 -13.38 5.07 -4.52
CA GLN A 250 -14.11 3.83 -4.78
C GLN A 250 -14.59 3.16 -3.48
N ASP A 251 -13.76 3.18 -2.41
CA ASP A 251 -14.15 2.64 -1.11
C ASP A 251 -15.33 3.40 -0.51
N VAL A 252 -15.27 4.75 -0.48
CA VAL A 252 -16.37 5.59 0.02
C VAL A 252 -17.65 5.38 -0.80
N MET A 253 -17.58 5.35 -2.13
CA MET A 253 -18.76 5.14 -2.99
C MET A 253 -19.39 3.76 -2.80
N ALA A 254 -18.59 2.78 -2.43
CA ALA A 254 -19.06 1.41 -2.15
C ALA A 254 -19.42 1.17 -0.68
N GLY A 255 -19.41 2.19 0.18
CA GLY A 255 -19.68 2.07 1.61
C GLY A 255 -18.65 1.21 2.36
N ARG A 256 -17.43 1.10 1.84
CA ARG A 256 -16.37 0.31 2.48
C ARG A 256 -15.50 1.21 3.37
N LYS A 257 -14.93 0.60 4.40
CA LYS A 257 -13.94 1.26 5.25
C LYS A 257 -12.70 1.65 4.43
N THR A 258 -12.29 2.91 4.55
CA THR A 258 -11.18 3.50 3.80
C THR A 258 -9.83 3.27 4.50
N GLU A 259 -8.76 3.81 3.89
CA GLU A 259 -7.42 3.85 4.48
C GLU A 259 -7.07 5.23 5.06
N VAL A 260 -8.06 6.02 5.49
CA VAL A 260 -7.85 7.38 6.04
C VAL A 260 -6.87 7.41 7.22
N GLU A 261 -6.82 6.33 8.01
CA GLU A 261 -5.87 6.17 9.12
C GLU A 261 -4.42 6.13 8.64
N LEU A 262 -4.15 5.54 7.45
CA LEU A 262 -2.81 5.51 6.87
C LEU A 262 -2.38 6.87 6.32
N PHE A 263 -3.31 7.72 5.95
CA PHE A 263 -3.06 9.04 5.36
C PHE A 263 -3.16 10.13 6.42
N SER A 264 -4.28 10.84 6.52
CA SER A 264 -4.42 11.91 7.53
C SER A 264 -4.30 11.40 8.96
N GLY A 265 -4.73 10.18 9.28
CA GLY A 265 -4.56 9.61 10.63
C GLY A 265 -3.09 9.58 11.05
N THR A 266 -2.21 9.07 10.18
CA THR A 266 -0.76 9.07 10.41
C THR A 266 -0.21 10.49 10.50
N MET A 267 -0.61 11.38 9.58
CA MET A 267 -0.14 12.76 9.56
C MET A 267 -0.51 13.51 10.83
N ILE A 268 -1.76 13.39 11.29
CA ILE A 268 -2.26 14.05 12.50
C ILE A 268 -1.52 13.53 13.75
N ARG A 269 -1.26 12.22 13.83
CA ARG A 269 -0.51 11.64 14.95
C ARG A 269 0.91 12.21 15.01
N LEU A 270 1.65 12.16 13.90
CA LEU A 270 3.01 12.69 13.84
C LEU A 270 3.07 14.20 14.10
N ALA A 271 2.12 14.95 13.56
CA ALA A 271 2.04 16.40 13.81
C ALA A 271 1.80 16.75 15.28
N ARG A 272 1.00 15.94 16.01
CA ARG A 272 0.77 16.13 17.46
C ARG A 272 2.05 15.93 18.28
N GLU A 273 2.89 14.97 17.90
CA GLU A 273 4.18 14.72 18.54
C GLU A 273 5.09 15.97 18.45
N GLU A 274 4.97 16.73 17.35
CA GLU A 274 5.71 17.96 17.07
C GLU A 274 4.97 19.25 17.52
N GLY A 275 3.82 19.13 18.15
CA GLY A 275 3.02 20.27 18.62
C GLY A 275 2.44 21.16 17.51
N ILE A 276 2.28 20.62 16.29
CA ILE A 276 1.73 21.35 15.15
C ILE A 276 0.35 20.86 14.75
N ARG A 277 -0.41 21.73 14.09
CA ARG A 277 -1.73 21.40 13.54
C ARG A 277 -1.69 21.28 12.01
N LEU A 278 -2.59 20.45 11.50
CA LEU A 278 -2.78 20.18 10.08
C LEU A 278 -4.25 20.39 9.71
N PRO A 279 -4.70 21.66 9.61
CA PRO A 279 -6.13 21.98 9.51
C PRO A 279 -6.80 21.32 8.30
N VAL A 280 -6.12 21.18 7.16
CA VAL A 280 -6.70 20.56 5.98
C VAL A 280 -6.79 19.04 6.16
N ASN A 281 -5.75 18.39 6.65
CA ASN A 281 -5.77 16.95 6.91
C ASN A 281 -6.71 16.59 8.06
N GLU A 282 -6.83 17.41 9.11
CA GLU A 282 -7.82 17.25 10.18
C GLU A 282 -9.25 17.29 9.60
N PHE A 283 -9.56 18.28 8.75
CA PHE A 283 -10.86 18.38 8.07
C PHE A 283 -11.17 17.17 7.19
N LEU A 284 -10.21 16.76 6.35
CA LEU A 284 -10.39 15.62 5.45
C LEU A 284 -10.59 14.32 6.23
N TYR A 285 -9.84 14.13 7.31
CA TYR A 285 -9.98 12.99 8.20
C TYR A 285 -11.39 12.89 8.80
N GLU A 286 -11.85 13.97 9.42
CA GLU A 286 -13.19 14.02 10.04
C GLU A 286 -14.29 13.80 8.99
N ALA A 287 -14.20 14.43 7.83
CA ALA A 287 -15.17 14.27 6.75
C ALA A 287 -15.27 12.81 6.28
N ILE A 288 -14.14 12.12 6.10
CA ILE A 288 -14.11 10.73 5.67
C ILE A 288 -14.62 9.80 6.78
N LYS A 289 -14.24 10.04 8.04
CA LYS A 289 -14.75 9.25 9.18
C LYS A 289 -16.27 9.34 9.31
N ASN A 290 -16.83 10.54 9.16
CA ASN A 290 -18.29 10.73 9.16
C ASN A 290 -18.97 9.97 8.01
N MET A 291 -18.33 9.90 6.82
CA MET A 291 -18.85 9.11 5.71
C MET A 291 -18.81 7.60 5.99
N GLU A 292 -17.76 7.11 6.66
CA GLU A 292 -17.65 5.71 7.06
C GLU A 292 -18.73 5.32 8.09
N GLU A 293 -18.99 6.19 9.06
CA GLU A 293 -20.03 5.98 10.08
C GLU A 293 -21.43 5.96 9.45
N ALA A 294 -21.71 6.91 8.56
CA ALA A 294 -22.99 6.97 7.86
C ALA A 294 -23.25 5.76 6.95
N ALA A 295 -22.22 5.11 6.43
CA ALA A 295 -22.34 3.91 5.61
C ALA A 295 -22.55 2.62 6.43
N THR A 296 -22.36 2.68 7.75
CA THR A 296 -22.48 1.51 8.66
C THR A 296 -23.90 1.41 9.27
N ILE A 297 -24.71 2.47 9.11
CA ILE A 297 -26.14 2.54 9.52
C ILE A 297 -27.03 2.02 8.40
#